data_77820ec9aee56c354b3cd65ce99d705f
#
_entry.id   77820ec9aee56c354b3cd65ce99d705f
#
_cell.length_a   1.000
_cell.length_b   1.000
_cell.length_c   1.000
_cell.angle_alpha   90.00
_cell.angle_beta   90.00
_cell.angle_gamma   90.00
#
_symmetry.space_group_name_H-M   'P 1'
#
loop_
_entity.id
_entity.type
_entity.pdbx_description
1 polymer ?
#
loop_
_entity_poly.entity_id
_entity_poly.type
_entity_poly.pdbx_seq_one_letter_code
_entity_poly.pdbx_strand_id
1 'polypeptide(L)'
;VLYCTDNIMGRFYRYRWDMPSTYKNNGYLFSFIDSATGFKVEKPHYYSKNLLNEIQNNIESNEEVKDVFSEVNTLEKKENTTPNIIVVQLESFFDMNLIDGIKLLKDPIPNFRNLYENFSSGLVKVPTFGGGTVRSEFEMLTGLSMGFFPVGEIPNNNVLKRMPVESLAYILKDIGYTTS
;
A
#
# COMPACT_ATOMS: atom_id res chain seq x y z
N VAL A 1 -8.05 -33.45 5.29
CA VAL A 1 -6.63 -33.05 5.50
C VAL A 1 -6.46 -31.55 5.41
N LEU A 2 -7.17 -30.86 4.52
CA LEU A 2 -7.11 -29.39 4.34
C LEU A 2 -7.69 -28.58 5.53
N TYR A 3 -8.71 -29.08 6.21
CA TYR A 3 -9.36 -28.42 7.35
C TYR A 3 -8.47 -28.29 8.61
N CYS A 4 -7.47 -29.15 8.76
CA CYS A 4 -6.51 -29.07 9.87
C CYS A 4 -5.40 -28.05 9.65
N THR A 5 -5.08 -27.70 8.41
CA THR A 5 -3.96 -26.81 8.11
C THR A 5 -4.28 -25.35 8.44
N ASP A 6 -5.50 -24.88 8.16
CA ASP A 6 -5.88 -23.48 8.42
C ASP A 6 -5.95 -23.15 9.92
N ASN A 7 -6.45 -24.10 10.75
CA ASN A 7 -6.49 -23.93 12.20
C ASN A 7 -5.12 -24.01 12.88
N ILE A 8 -4.16 -24.72 12.30
CA ILE A 8 -2.79 -24.80 12.81
C ILE A 8 -1.98 -23.61 12.33
N MET A 9 -2.14 -23.21 11.06
CA MET A 9 -1.40 -22.10 10.45
C MET A 9 -1.71 -20.74 11.07
N GLY A 10 -2.92 -20.50 11.57
CA GLY A 10 -3.29 -19.27 12.28
C GLY A 10 -2.63 -19.09 13.66
N ARG A 11 -1.99 -20.14 14.20
CA ARG A 11 -1.27 -20.09 15.50
C ARG A 11 0.20 -19.74 15.37
N PHE A 12 0.75 -19.72 14.15
CA PHE A 12 2.16 -19.46 13.93
C PHE A 12 2.42 -18.00 13.63
N TYR A 13 3.48 -17.49 14.25
CA TYR A 13 3.94 -16.12 14.10
C TYR A 13 4.72 -15.98 12.78
N ARG A 14 4.22 -15.16 11.86
CA ARG A 14 4.83 -14.98 10.52
C ARG A 14 5.37 -13.58 10.34
N TYR A 15 6.55 -13.31 10.90
CA TYR A 15 7.29 -12.09 10.60
C TYR A 15 8.48 -12.41 9.69
N ARG A 16 8.29 -12.19 8.39
CA ARG A 16 9.33 -12.53 7.41
C ARG A 16 10.53 -11.59 7.39
N TRP A 17 10.39 -10.37 7.87
CA TRP A 17 11.53 -9.47 8.05
C TRP A 17 12.32 -9.73 9.32
N ASP A 18 11.76 -10.46 10.26
CA ASP A 18 12.43 -10.89 11.49
C ASP A 18 12.45 -12.41 11.56
N MET A 19 13.31 -13.00 10.75
CA MET A 19 13.51 -14.45 10.71
C MET A 19 13.97 -15.01 12.06
N PRO A 20 14.90 -14.37 12.80
CA PRO A 20 15.29 -14.85 14.15
C PRO A 20 14.10 -15.01 15.08
N SER A 21 13.21 -14.02 15.17
CA SER A 21 11.99 -14.11 15.98
C SER A 21 11.01 -15.15 15.46
N THR A 22 10.88 -15.31 14.15
CA THR A 22 10.06 -16.37 13.54
C THR A 22 10.56 -17.76 13.95
N TYR A 23 11.86 -18.01 13.85
CA TYR A 23 12.48 -19.28 14.29
C TYR A 23 12.35 -19.51 15.79
N LYS A 24 12.51 -18.46 16.60
CA LYS A 24 12.38 -18.53 18.05
C LYS A 24 10.96 -18.89 18.51
N ASN A 25 9.94 -18.31 17.87
CA ASN A 25 8.55 -18.46 18.26
C ASN A 25 7.89 -19.72 17.69
N ASN A 26 8.25 -20.10 16.46
CA ASN A 26 7.58 -21.20 15.74
C ASN A 26 8.42 -22.48 15.67
N GLY A 27 9.67 -22.42 16.09
CA GLY A 27 10.62 -23.52 15.96
C GLY A 27 11.20 -23.68 14.56
N TYR A 28 12.29 -24.46 14.47
CA TYR A 28 13.09 -24.60 13.27
C TYR A 28 12.31 -25.20 12.09
N LEU A 29 11.63 -26.32 12.33
CA LEU A 29 10.98 -27.09 11.25
C LEU A 29 9.91 -26.27 10.53
N PHE A 30 9.02 -25.62 11.27
CA PHE A 30 7.97 -24.80 10.68
C PHE A 30 8.56 -23.61 9.92
N SER A 31 9.48 -22.88 10.52
CA SER A 31 10.08 -21.70 9.92
C SER A 31 10.88 -22.03 8.66
N PHE A 32 11.55 -23.18 8.63
CA PHE A 32 12.24 -23.67 7.45
C PHE A 32 11.26 -24.01 6.31
N ILE A 33 10.19 -24.76 6.59
CA ILE A 33 9.16 -25.09 5.61
C ILE A 33 8.48 -23.83 5.10
N ASP A 34 8.10 -22.90 5.97
CA ASP A 34 7.46 -21.64 5.59
C ASP A 34 8.38 -20.78 4.71
N SER A 35 9.67 -20.73 4.99
CA SER A 35 10.64 -20.01 4.17
C SER A 35 10.92 -20.71 2.83
N ALA A 36 10.95 -22.04 2.81
CA ALA A 36 11.22 -22.82 1.61
C ALA A 36 10.04 -22.89 0.64
N THR A 37 8.81 -22.92 1.15
CA THR A 37 7.59 -22.97 0.32
C THR A 37 7.24 -21.63 -0.33
N GLY A 38 7.78 -20.54 0.20
CA GLY A 38 7.60 -19.21 -0.35
C GLY A 38 6.16 -18.71 -0.34
N PHE A 39 5.97 -17.42 -0.64
CA PHE A 39 4.63 -16.90 -0.92
C PHE A 39 4.31 -17.05 -2.41
N LYS A 40 3.15 -17.65 -2.68
CA LYS A 40 2.51 -17.53 -3.99
C LYS A 40 1.26 -16.69 -3.81
N VAL A 41 1.14 -15.63 -4.59
CA VAL A 41 -0.16 -15.00 -4.82
C VAL A 41 -0.94 -16.00 -5.68
N GLU A 42 -1.93 -16.65 -5.08
CA GLU A 42 -2.75 -17.63 -5.79
C GLU A 42 -3.80 -16.90 -6.63
N LYS A 43 -3.95 -17.37 -7.86
CA LYS A 43 -5.01 -16.87 -8.72
C LYS A 43 -6.37 -17.31 -8.17
N PRO A 44 -7.34 -16.40 -7.95
CA PRO A 44 -8.66 -16.77 -7.47
C PRO A 44 -9.31 -17.83 -8.37
N HIS A 45 -10.02 -18.80 -7.78
CA HIS A 45 -10.65 -19.91 -8.51
C HIS A 45 -11.66 -19.44 -9.58
N TYR A 46 -12.32 -18.31 -9.33
CA TYR A 46 -13.32 -17.71 -10.22
C TYR A 46 -12.73 -16.68 -11.20
N TYR A 47 -11.40 -16.53 -11.25
CA TYR A 47 -10.77 -15.59 -12.16
C TYR A 47 -10.97 -15.98 -13.61
N SER A 48 -11.65 -15.13 -14.37
CA SER A 48 -11.88 -15.30 -15.81
C SER A 48 -11.84 -13.95 -16.52
N LYS A 49 -11.56 -13.98 -17.85
CA LYS A 49 -11.65 -12.76 -18.66
C LYS A 49 -13.07 -12.17 -18.68
N ASN A 50 -14.09 -13.02 -18.63
CA ASN A 50 -15.48 -12.56 -18.60
C ASN A 50 -15.80 -11.80 -17.32
N LEU A 51 -15.31 -12.28 -16.16
CA LEU A 51 -15.47 -11.60 -14.90
C LEU A 51 -14.75 -10.23 -14.91
N LEU A 52 -13.55 -10.16 -15.48
CA LEU A 52 -12.83 -8.89 -15.59
C LEU A 52 -13.61 -7.89 -16.46
N ASN A 53 -14.14 -8.32 -17.61
CA ASN A 53 -14.96 -7.47 -18.46
C ASN A 53 -16.25 -7.02 -17.76
N GLU A 54 -16.88 -7.90 -16.97
CA GLU A 54 -18.04 -7.55 -16.16
C GLU A 54 -17.72 -6.50 -15.11
N ILE A 55 -16.62 -6.66 -14.39
CA ILE A 55 -16.14 -5.67 -13.42
C ILE A 55 -15.85 -4.33 -14.10
N GLN A 56 -15.16 -4.35 -15.24
CA GLN A 56 -14.85 -3.14 -15.99
C GLN A 56 -16.12 -2.43 -16.45
N ASN A 57 -17.08 -3.15 -17.01
CA ASN A 57 -18.35 -2.59 -17.44
C ASN A 57 -19.15 -1.99 -16.26
N ASN A 58 -19.10 -2.65 -15.09
CA ASN A 58 -19.75 -2.15 -13.89
C ASN A 58 -19.11 -0.84 -13.39
N ILE A 59 -17.77 -0.73 -13.45
CA ILE A 59 -17.04 0.49 -13.11
C ILE A 59 -17.41 1.62 -14.08
N GLU A 60 -17.37 1.35 -15.37
CA GLU A 60 -17.69 2.32 -16.42
C GLU A 60 -19.17 2.77 -16.42
N SER A 61 -20.08 1.92 -15.92
CA SER A 61 -21.51 2.24 -15.79
C SER A 61 -21.87 2.95 -14.50
N ASN A 62 -20.98 2.96 -13.49
CA ASN A 62 -21.26 3.58 -12.20
C ASN A 62 -21.24 5.12 -12.32
N GLU A 63 -22.37 5.76 -12.05
CA GLU A 63 -22.52 7.21 -12.16
C GLU A 63 -21.63 7.98 -11.20
N GLU A 64 -21.43 7.49 -9.97
CA GLU A 64 -20.52 8.11 -9.00
C GLU A 64 -19.07 8.15 -9.51
N VAL A 65 -18.62 7.09 -10.18
CA VAL A 65 -17.30 7.02 -10.80
C VAL A 65 -17.20 7.98 -11.97
N LYS A 66 -18.25 8.08 -12.80
CA LYS A 66 -18.31 9.05 -13.92
C LYS A 66 -18.26 10.49 -13.44
N ASP A 67 -18.93 10.81 -12.36
CA ASP A 67 -18.92 12.16 -11.80
C ASP A 67 -17.52 12.55 -11.33
N VAL A 68 -16.82 11.65 -10.63
CA VAL A 68 -15.42 11.89 -10.23
C VAL A 68 -14.51 12.09 -11.45
N PHE A 69 -14.63 11.27 -12.49
CA PHE A 69 -13.86 11.44 -13.72
C PHE A 69 -14.25 12.69 -14.50
N SER A 70 -15.51 13.10 -14.47
CA SER A 70 -15.97 14.34 -15.13
C SER A 70 -15.45 15.58 -14.42
N GLU A 71 -15.39 15.59 -13.09
CA GLU A 71 -14.77 16.67 -12.29
C GLU A 71 -13.28 16.78 -12.59
N VAL A 72 -12.55 15.66 -12.63
CA VAL A 72 -11.12 15.65 -13.00
C VAL A 72 -10.91 16.22 -14.41
N ASN A 73 -11.70 15.80 -15.39
CA ASN A 73 -11.61 16.28 -16.76
C ASN A 73 -12.00 17.77 -16.92
N THR A 74 -12.83 18.31 -16.03
CA THR A 74 -13.15 19.74 -16.03
C THR A 74 -12.04 20.58 -15.40
N LEU A 75 -11.29 20.03 -14.46
CA LEU A 75 -10.10 20.68 -13.90
C LEU A 75 -8.96 20.76 -14.94
N GLU A 76 -8.80 19.73 -15.78
CA GLU A 76 -7.79 19.72 -16.85
C GLU A 76 -8.01 20.80 -17.92
N LYS A 77 -9.25 21.28 -18.11
CA LYS A 77 -9.58 22.31 -19.11
C LYS A 77 -9.31 23.74 -18.65
N LYS A 78 -8.98 23.96 -17.39
CA LYS A 78 -8.95 25.32 -16.82
C LYS A 78 -7.66 26.08 -16.98
N GLU A 79 -6.50 25.43 -17.17
CA GLU A 79 -5.24 26.13 -17.52
C GLU A 79 -4.24 25.17 -18.14
N ASN A 80 -3.57 25.61 -19.22
CA ASN A 80 -2.47 24.92 -19.91
C ASN A 80 -1.18 24.78 -19.06
N THR A 81 -1.26 24.78 -17.76
CA THR A 81 -0.11 24.64 -16.87
C THR A 81 -0.19 23.30 -16.15
N THR A 82 0.64 22.36 -16.60
CA THR A 82 0.91 21.12 -15.86
C THR A 82 1.88 21.43 -14.72
N PRO A 83 1.42 21.47 -13.43
CA PRO A 83 2.32 21.76 -12.33
C PRO A 83 3.30 20.60 -12.12
N ASN A 84 4.52 20.91 -11.69
CA ASN A 84 5.42 19.86 -11.23
C ASN A 84 4.85 19.21 -9.95
N ILE A 85 4.87 17.88 -9.90
CA ILE A 85 4.39 17.11 -8.77
C ILE A 85 5.60 16.56 -8.02
N ILE A 86 5.74 16.91 -6.75
CA ILE A 86 6.79 16.40 -5.87
C ILE A 86 6.13 15.63 -4.75
N VAL A 87 6.39 14.34 -4.69
CA VAL A 87 5.93 13.45 -3.62
C VAL A 87 7.09 13.23 -2.65
N VAL A 88 6.89 13.61 -1.39
CA VAL A 88 7.91 13.45 -0.34
C VAL A 88 7.40 12.47 0.71
N GLN A 89 7.98 11.30 0.76
CA GLN A 89 7.72 10.33 1.81
C GLN A 89 8.67 10.57 2.99
N LEU A 90 8.09 10.92 4.14
CA LEU A 90 8.85 11.14 5.37
C LEU A 90 8.84 9.84 6.19
N GLU A 91 9.88 9.03 6.02
CA GLU A 91 10.05 7.79 6.80
C GLU A 91 10.38 8.10 8.26
N SER A 92 9.88 7.26 9.16
CA SER A 92 10.09 7.40 10.62
C SER A 92 9.67 8.76 11.19
N PHE A 93 8.92 9.55 10.42
CA PHE A 93 8.39 10.83 10.87
C PHE A 93 7.09 10.61 11.66
N PHE A 94 7.02 11.19 12.85
CA PHE A 94 5.78 11.22 13.62
C PHE A 94 5.72 12.43 14.56
N ASP A 95 4.54 12.80 14.97
CA ASP A 95 4.33 13.91 15.91
C ASP A 95 4.52 13.43 17.36
N MET A 96 5.59 13.89 18.00
CA MET A 96 5.90 13.57 19.40
C MET A 96 4.79 13.99 20.38
N ASN A 97 3.95 14.96 20.01
CA ASN A 97 2.82 15.38 20.85
C ASN A 97 1.70 14.31 20.92
N LEU A 98 1.72 13.30 20.04
CA LEU A 98 0.77 12.19 20.09
C LEU A 98 1.15 11.12 21.12
N ILE A 99 2.30 11.24 21.77
CA ILE A 99 2.73 10.29 22.80
C ILE A 99 2.20 10.74 24.16
N ASP A 100 1.39 9.90 24.77
CA ASP A 100 0.87 10.15 26.12
C ASP A 100 2.00 10.28 27.14
N GLY A 101 1.88 11.29 28.00
CA GLY A 101 2.85 11.53 29.07
C GLY A 101 4.09 12.35 28.66
N ILE A 102 4.28 12.69 27.39
CA ILE A 102 5.33 13.59 26.94
C ILE A 102 4.79 15.03 26.90
N LYS A 103 5.47 15.93 27.58
CA LYS A 103 5.21 17.38 27.49
C LYS A 103 6.43 18.05 26.88
N LEU A 104 6.25 18.61 25.71
CA LEU A 104 7.30 19.34 25.01
C LEU A 104 7.23 20.84 25.36
N LEU A 105 8.39 21.47 25.54
CA LEU A 105 8.47 22.92 25.80
C LEU A 105 8.20 23.76 24.54
N LYS A 106 8.46 23.18 23.38
CA LYS A 106 8.22 23.80 22.06
C LYS A 106 7.73 22.71 21.10
N ASP A 107 6.95 23.12 20.12
CA ASP A 107 6.56 22.24 19.02
C ASP A 107 7.82 21.79 18.22
N PRO A 108 8.09 20.47 18.10
CA PRO A 108 9.26 19.99 17.39
C PRO A 108 9.11 20.05 15.86
N ILE A 109 7.87 20.20 15.34
CA ILE A 109 7.55 20.14 13.92
C ILE A 109 6.66 21.32 13.47
N PRO A 110 7.02 22.59 13.77
CA PRO A 110 6.14 23.73 13.55
C PRO A 110 5.79 23.94 12.07
N ASN A 111 6.74 23.69 11.16
CA ASN A 111 6.50 23.84 9.72
C ASN A 111 5.51 22.79 9.20
N PHE A 112 5.65 21.53 9.62
CA PHE A 112 4.70 20.48 9.25
C PHE A 112 3.31 20.77 9.80
N ARG A 113 3.20 21.23 11.03
CA ARG A 113 1.92 21.61 11.65
C ARG A 113 1.25 22.74 10.90
N ASN A 114 2.01 23.77 10.52
CA ASN A 114 1.48 24.86 9.71
C ASN A 114 0.95 24.36 8.35
N LEU A 115 1.65 23.43 7.69
CA LEU A 115 1.16 22.80 6.46
C LEU A 115 -0.11 21.98 6.70
N TYR A 116 -0.13 21.21 7.78
CA TYR A 116 -1.27 20.37 8.15
C TYR A 116 -2.53 21.19 8.42
N GLU A 117 -2.40 22.36 9.05
CA GLU A 117 -3.52 23.24 9.42
C GLU A 117 -4.02 24.10 8.25
N ASN A 118 -3.15 24.48 7.33
CA ASN A 118 -3.48 25.47 6.28
C ASN A 118 -3.68 24.88 4.88
N PHE A 119 -3.38 23.59 4.68
CA PHE A 119 -3.55 22.90 3.40
C PHE A 119 -4.37 21.61 3.57
N SER A 120 -4.79 21.02 2.45
CA SER A 120 -5.49 19.76 2.47
C SER A 120 -4.67 18.70 3.20
N SER A 121 -5.20 18.15 4.26
CA SER A 121 -4.50 17.22 5.13
C SER A 121 -5.45 16.15 5.68
N GLY A 122 -4.91 15.05 6.17
CA GLY A 122 -5.71 13.99 6.78
C GLY A 122 -4.85 12.84 7.30
N LEU A 123 -5.51 11.89 7.94
CA LEU A 123 -4.90 10.69 8.46
C LEU A 123 -5.22 9.51 7.54
N VAL A 124 -4.20 8.73 7.21
CA VAL A 124 -4.33 7.52 6.39
C VAL A 124 -4.00 6.30 7.26
N LYS A 125 -4.84 5.27 7.17
CA LYS A 125 -4.54 3.98 7.79
C LYS A 125 -3.56 3.23 6.88
N VAL A 126 -2.39 2.91 7.41
CA VAL A 126 -1.33 2.21 6.68
C VAL A 126 -1.24 0.74 7.07
N PRO A 127 -0.80 -0.16 6.16
CA PRO A 127 -0.73 -1.60 6.40
C PRO A 127 0.47 -2.04 7.24
N THR A 128 1.24 -1.09 7.78
CA THR A 128 2.49 -1.38 8.48
C THR A 128 2.48 -0.89 9.91
N PHE A 129 3.13 -1.66 10.80
CA PHE A 129 3.36 -1.30 12.17
C PHE A 129 4.81 -1.62 12.53
N GLY A 130 5.55 -0.63 13.03
CA GLY A 130 6.93 -0.81 13.50
C GLY A 130 7.98 -1.09 12.43
N GLY A 131 7.67 -0.83 11.15
CA GLY A 131 8.58 -1.01 10.02
C GLY A 131 7.91 -1.51 8.76
N GLY A 132 8.65 -1.60 7.64
CA GLY A 132 8.13 -2.06 6.36
C GLY A 132 7.33 -0.98 5.59
N THR A 133 7.74 0.27 5.68
CA THR A 133 7.13 1.45 5.02
C THR A 133 6.97 1.29 3.51
N VAL A 134 7.80 0.45 2.88
CA VAL A 134 7.68 0.06 1.46
C VAL A 134 6.29 -0.51 1.10
N ARG A 135 5.58 -1.08 2.05
CA ARG A 135 4.21 -1.58 1.86
C ARG A 135 3.21 -0.42 1.77
N SER A 136 3.37 0.59 2.62
CA SER A 136 2.57 1.82 2.57
C SER A 136 2.84 2.63 1.31
N GLU A 137 4.10 2.70 0.89
CA GLU A 137 4.51 3.31 -0.37
C GLU A 137 3.87 2.58 -1.56
N PHE A 138 3.88 1.25 -1.56
CA PHE A 138 3.24 0.46 -2.60
C PHE A 138 1.74 0.75 -2.70
N GLU A 139 1.00 0.76 -1.57
CA GLU A 139 -0.43 1.10 -1.57
C GLU A 139 -0.69 2.51 -2.07
N MET A 140 0.12 3.48 -1.65
CA MET A 140 -0.01 4.87 -2.06
C MET A 140 0.22 5.06 -3.56
N LEU A 141 1.26 4.42 -4.10
CA LEU A 141 1.64 4.59 -5.50
C LEU A 141 0.76 3.79 -6.48
N THR A 142 0.22 2.65 -6.05
CA THR A 142 -0.53 1.75 -6.94
C THR A 142 -2.03 1.73 -6.69
N GLY A 143 -2.48 2.21 -5.53
CA GLY A 143 -3.87 2.05 -5.08
C GLY A 143 -4.26 0.62 -4.71
N LEU A 144 -3.32 -0.35 -4.77
CA LEU A 144 -3.57 -1.75 -4.45
C LEU A 144 -3.36 -2.01 -2.96
N SER A 145 -4.40 -2.48 -2.26
CA SER A 145 -4.27 -2.81 -0.84
C SER A 145 -3.38 -4.02 -0.59
N MET A 146 -2.49 -3.90 0.38
CA MET A 146 -1.70 -5.03 0.90
C MET A 146 -2.56 -6.13 1.54
N GLY A 147 -3.83 -5.86 1.79
CA GLY A 147 -4.80 -6.87 2.22
C GLY A 147 -5.04 -7.98 1.19
N PHE A 148 -4.74 -7.73 -0.09
CA PHE A 148 -4.83 -8.75 -1.16
C PHE A 148 -3.58 -9.64 -1.24
N PHE A 149 -2.55 -9.34 -0.49
CA PHE A 149 -1.28 -10.06 -0.51
C PHE A 149 -1.08 -10.88 0.77
N PRO A 150 -0.31 -11.96 0.71
CA PRO A 150 0.02 -12.73 1.90
C PRO A 150 0.67 -11.88 3.00
N VAL A 151 0.44 -12.27 4.25
CA VAL A 151 1.04 -11.59 5.41
C VAL A 151 2.57 -11.59 5.30
N GLY A 152 3.18 -10.41 5.47
CA GLY A 152 4.64 -10.26 5.36
C GLY A 152 5.17 -10.12 3.93
N GLU A 153 4.29 -10.05 2.92
CA GLU A 153 4.72 -9.76 1.54
C GLU A 153 5.41 -8.40 1.46
N ILE A 154 6.49 -8.38 0.69
CA ILE A 154 7.21 -7.16 0.30
C ILE A 154 7.12 -7.06 -1.22
N PRO A 155 6.27 -6.15 -1.76
CA PRO A 155 5.99 -6.09 -3.20
C PRO A 155 7.24 -5.96 -4.07
N ASN A 156 8.21 -5.17 -3.62
CA ASN A 156 9.49 -4.96 -4.32
C ASN A 156 10.30 -6.25 -4.48
N ASN A 157 10.13 -7.22 -3.58
CA ASN A 157 10.89 -8.47 -3.62
C ASN A 157 10.27 -9.53 -4.51
N ASN A 158 8.95 -9.53 -4.65
CA ASN A 158 8.22 -10.59 -5.34
C ASN A 158 7.39 -10.07 -6.52
N VAL A 159 6.41 -9.22 -6.26
CA VAL A 159 5.44 -8.78 -7.29
C VAL A 159 6.13 -7.94 -8.34
N LEU A 160 6.80 -6.86 -7.94
CA LEU A 160 7.41 -5.89 -8.85
C LEU A 160 8.61 -6.46 -9.62
N LYS A 161 9.23 -7.54 -9.14
CA LYS A 161 10.28 -8.26 -9.89
C LYS A 161 9.73 -9.10 -11.03
N ARG A 162 8.46 -9.47 -10.99
CA ARG A 162 7.86 -10.41 -11.95
C ARG A 162 6.99 -9.74 -12.99
N MET A 163 6.39 -8.60 -12.63
CA MET A 163 5.46 -7.89 -13.51
C MET A 163 5.45 -6.39 -13.18
N PRO A 164 5.31 -5.53 -14.18
CA PRO A 164 4.98 -4.13 -13.95
C PRO A 164 3.59 -4.05 -13.31
N VAL A 165 3.43 -3.09 -12.42
CA VAL A 165 2.14 -2.78 -11.77
C VAL A 165 1.81 -1.33 -12.11
N GLU A 166 0.56 -1.09 -12.47
CA GLU A 166 0.03 0.25 -12.67
C GLU A 166 0.32 1.11 -11.44
N SER A 167 0.76 2.32 -11.65
CA SER A 167 1.11 3.22 -10.57
C SER A 167 0.88 4.68 -10.95
N LEU A 168 0.83 5.55 -9.95
CA LEU A 168 0.74 6.99 -10.16
C LEU A 168 1.79 7.50 -11.17
N ALA A 169 3.01 6.96 -11.14
CA ALA A 169 4.07 7.32 -12.08
C ALA A 169 3.71 6.95 -13.53
N TYR A 170 3.13 5.77 -13.77
CA TYR A 170 2.67 5.37 -15.10
C TYR A 170 1.51 6.25 -15.57
N ILE A 171 0.52 6.48 -14.71
CA ILE A 171 -0.63 7.35 -15.02
C ILE A 171 -0.15 8.75 -15.42
N LEU A 172 0.76 9.34 -14.65
CA LEU A 172 1.31 10.66 -14.94
C LEU A 172 2.10 10.68 -16.25
N LYS A 173 2.85 9.61 -16.52
CA LYS A 173 3.60 9.48 -17.78
C LYS A 173 2.69 9.43 -19.00
N ASP A 174 1.55 8.73 -18.90
CA ASP A 174 0.58 8.59 -19.98
C ASP A 174 -0.08 9.93 -20.34
N ILE A 175 -0.18 10.85 -19.40
CA ILE A 175 -0.68 12.21 -19.62
C ILE A 175 0.43 13.23 -19.90
N GLY A 176 1.66 12.77 -20.15
CA GLY A 176 2.76 13.59 -20.68
C GLY A 176 3.78 14.10 -19.65
N TYR A 177 3.71 13.66 -18.38
CA TYR A 177 4.74 13.97 -17.39
C TYR A 177 6.02 13.14 -17.61
N THR A 178 7.14 13.72 -17.26
CA THR A 178 8.39 12.97 -17.07
C THR A 178 8.46 12.52 -15.63
N THR A 179 8.60 11.22 -15.39
CA THR A 179 8.65 10.63 -14.04
C THR A 179 10.05 10.08 -13.75
N SER A 180 10.54 10.28 -12.55
CA SER A 180 11.87 9.82 -12.10
C SER A 180 11.79 9.27 -10.66
#